data_49f46a98b62c5c5d4a453f5eed110e26
#
_entry.id   49f46a98b62c5c5d4a453f5eed110e26
#
_cell.length_a   1.000
_cell.length_b   1.000
_cell.length_c   1.000
_cell.angle_alpha   90.00
_cell.angle_beta   90.00
_cell.angle_gamma   90.00
#
_symmetry.space_group_name_H-M   'P 1'
#
loop_
_entity.id
_entity.type
_entity.pdbx_description
1 polymer ?
#
loop_
_entity_poly.entity_id
_entity_poly.type
_entity_poly.pdbx_seq_one_letter_code
_entity_poly.pdbx_strand_id
1 'polypeptide(L)'
;MVRPFLSFLCSFAFALQVLLVTGCGGSDTGAGSVSSSGPGSSSGPGSGGGSPSETASGCGGSGFGYNNANGTITGVWLQSPSPGQNPGNVKVNAIAYASSAITRWTVCLDGQAAYQTKSAATSISQGIDIPVGQHLLWASVSDAQGDSDRSEIHLIQVGPALASSTVLPTPPANAQVLTEMQNDTANWSICSLCAAGTNTAGTYWMAPDQSQPSLSGSSLEMYADGPQWTNVLFMDTMLGTSSNSHFLWDFWVYHDPAAEDHFWASEFDLWQVLSGNEFMIGSQCDFGDGYWATWDSKDGAWVLSGIPCTHWAPGWHHVQWYLERISSTQYRYDTLVFDGQAYGFNQTWTVNPTTWPDMIGIQYQLDQDPTGTPLHEWVDEVTLTMW
;
A
#
# COMPACT_ATOMS: atom_id res chain seq x y z
N MET A 1 22.40 -37.94 43.61
CA MET A 1 20.95 -38.04 43.64
C MET A 1 20.42 -37.01 42.63
N VAL A 2 20.12 -37.48 41.45
CA VAL A 2 19.63 -36.65 40.30
C VAL A 2 18.14 -36.87 40.23
N ARG A 3 17.35 -35.81 40.28
CA ARG A 3 15.91 -35.86 39.96
C ARG A 3 15.69 -35.16 38.59
N PRO A 4 14.92 -35.76 37.66
CA PRO A 4 14.64 -35.16 36.40
C PRO A 4 13.46 -34.20 36.52
N PHE A 5 13.56 -33.04 35.87
CA PHE A 5 12.44 -32.12 35.57
C PHE A 5 11.66 -32.64 34.36
N LEU A 6 10.39 -32.93 34.60
CA LEU A 6 9.42 -33.17 33.52
C LEU A 6 9.01 -31.82 32.91
N SER A 7 9.34 -31.64 31.64
CA SER A 7 8.78 -30.57 30.82
C SER A 7 7.37 -30.95 30.37
N PHE A 8 6.39 -30.20 30.79
CA PHE A 8 5.04 -30.25 30.24
C PHE A 8 5.03 -29.44 28.93
N LEU A 9 5.00 -30.12 27.79
CA LEU A 9 4.68 -29.56 26.47
C LEU A 9 3.14 -29.40 26.40
N CYS A 10 2.66 -28.15 26.55
CA CYS A 10 1.30 -27.80 26.18
C CYS A 10 1.32 -27.41 24.69
N SER A 11 1.00 -28.36 23.82
CA SER A 11 0.75 -28.08 22.41
C SER A 11 -0.62 -27.44 22.29
N PHE A 12 -0.67 -26.13 22.10
CA PHE A 12 -1.85 -25.47 21.59
C PHE A 12 -1.83 -25.57 20.06
N ALA A 13 -2.61 -26.49 19.54
CA ALA A 13 -2.92 -26.54 18.11
C ALA A 13 -3.93 -25.45 17.81
N PHE A 14 -3.48 -24.34 17.23
CA PHE A 14 -4.38 -23.39 16.56
C PHE A 14 -4.85 -24.02 15.25
N ALA A 15 -6.12 -24.42 15.25
CA ALA A 15 -6.79 -24.86 14.04
C ALA A 15 -7.11 -23.61 13.20
N LEU A 16 -6.22 -23.26 12.28
CA LEU A 16 -6.50 -22.36 11.18
C LEU A 16 -7.44 -23.11 10.22
N GLN A 17 -8.73 -22.83 10.28
CA GLN A 17 -9.68 -23.32 9.29
C GLN A 17 -9.51 -22.53 7.99
N VAL A 18 -8.58 -22.97 7.17
CA VAL A 18 -8.56 -22.61 5.75
C VAL A 18 -9.74 -23.34 5.10
N LEU A 19 -10.77 -22.60 4.70
CA LEU A 19 -11.82 -23.12 3.84
C LEU A 19 -11.21 -23.39 2.45
N LEU A 20 -10.80 -24.63 2.23
CA LEU A 20 -10.49 -25.13 0.90
C LEU A 20 -11.79 -25.26 0.10
N VAL A 21 -12.05 -24.33 -0.78
CA VAL A 21 -13.00 -24.52 -1.86
C VAL A 21 -12.30 -25.37 -2.92
N THR A 22 -12.62 -26.67 -2.91
CA THR A 22 -12.22 -27.59 -3.97
C THR A 22 -13.05 -27.31 -5.22
N GLY A 23 -12.48 -26.60 -6.18
CA GLY A 23 -12.96 -26.55 -7.55
C GLY A 23 -12.21 -27.59 -8.38
N CYS A 24 -12.93 -28.60 -8.87
CA CYS A 24 -12.44 -29.61 -9.78
C CYS A 24 -12.12 -29.05 -11.17
N GLY A 25 -10.98 -29.48 -11.73
CA GLY A 25 -10.90 -29.88 -13.12
C GLY A 25 -10.13 -28.96 -14.06
N GLY A 26 -9.03 -29.47 -14.60
CA GLY A 26 -8.44 -29.01 -15.84
C GLY A 26 -6.92 -29.02 -15.84
N SER A 27 -6.33 -30.19 -16.14
CA SER A 27 -4.92 -30.28 -16.51
C SER A 27 -4.72 -29.70 -17.90
N ASP A 28 -3.91 -28.66 -18.02
CA ASP A 28 -3.22 -28.36 -19.28
C ASP A 28 -1.79 -27.90 -18.99
N THR A 29 -0.87 -28.73 -19.49
CA THR A 29 0.56 -28.47 -19.53
C THR A 29 0.85 -27.51 -20.69
N GLY A 30 1.08 -26.26 -20.37
CA GLY A 30 1.57 -25.26 -21.32
C GLY A 30 2.73 -24.48 -20.72
N ALA A 31 3.93 -24.67 -21.28
CA ALA A 31 5.08 -23.85 -20.97
C ALA A 31 4.81 -22.42 -21.43
N GLY A 32 4.43 -21.55 -20.51
CA GLY A 32 4.22 -20.13 -20.78
C GLY A 32 5.49 -19.34 -20.55
N SER A 33 5.89 -18.61 -21.55
CA SER A 33 6.96 -17.62 -21.55
C SER A 33 6.74 -16.58 -20.44
N VAL A 34 7.79 -16.33 -19.67
CA VAL A 34 7.83 -15.30 -18.64
C VAL A 34 7.78 -13.94 -19.33
N SER A 35 6.62 -13.28 -19.34
CA SER A 35 6.53 -11.88 -19.70
C SER A 35 6.82 -11.04 -18.44
N SER A 36 7.88 -10.23 -18.51
CA SER A 36 8.18 -9.21 -17.52
C SER A 36 7.08 -8.14 -17.56
N SER A 37 6.08 -8.27 -16.69
CA SER A 37 5.16 -7.18 -16.42
C SER A 37 5.85 -6.18 -15.50
N GLY A 38 5.97 -4.93 -15.92
CA GLY A 38 6.37 -3.82 -15.07
C GLY A 38 5.41 -3.66 -13.87
N PRO A 39 5.73 -2.79 -12.89
CA PRO A 39 5.00 -2.70 -11.64
C PRO A 39 3.53 -2.44 -11.89
N GLY A 40 2.74 -3.48 -11.83
CA GLY A 40 1.30 -3.37 -11.79
C GLY A 40 0.93 -2.90 -10.38
N SER A 41 0.12 -1.86 -10.31
CA SER A 41 -0.47 -1.38 -9.07
C SER A 41 -0.86 -2.54 -8.16
N SER A 42 -0.34 -2.51 -6.94
CA SER A 42 -0.63 -3.47 -5.91
C SER A 42 -2.13 -3.51 -5.61
N SER A 43 -2.82 -4.54 -6.04
CA SER A 43 -4.21 -4.79 -5.64
C SER A 43 -4.20 -5.61 -4.36
N GLY A 44 -4.61 -5.03 -3.25
CA GLY A 44 -4.80 -5.73 -1.97
C GLY A 44 -5.71 -6.97 -2.11
N PRO A 45 -5.74 -7.85 -1.11
CA PRO A 45 -6.47 -9.11 -1.18
C PRO A 45 -7.97 -8.87 -1.36
N GLY A 46 -8.42 -8.80 -2.60
CA GLY A 46 -9.83 -8.74 -2.96
C GLY A 46 -10.50 -10.09 -2.77
N SER A 47 -11.21 -10.29 -1.67
CA SER A 47 -12.14 -11.40 -1.53
C SER A 47 -13.43 -11.08 -2.29
N GLY A 48 -13.70 -11.79 -3.37
CA GLY A 48 -15.04 -11.83 -3.94
C GLY A 48 -15.10 -11.79 -5.45
N GLY A 49 -15.15 -12.95 -6.08
CA GLY A 49 -15.48 -13.11 -7.49
C GLY A 49 -16.90 -12.67 -7.81
N GLY A 50 -17.02 -11.48 -8.40
CA GLY A 50 -18.17 -11.05 -9.18
C GLY A 50 -17.65 -10.55 -10.50
N SER A 51 -18.08 -11.12 -11.61
CA SER A 51 -17.76 -10.58 -12.93
C SER A 51 -18.16 -9.11 -12.99
N PRO A 52 -17.25 -8.18 -13.27
CA PRO A 52 -17.60 -6.77 -13.40
C PRO A 52 -18.44 -6.60 -14.67
N SER A 53 -19.63 -6.06 -14.48
CA SER A 53 -20.37 -5.44 -15.56
C SER A 53 -19.54 -4.25 -16.04
N GLU A 54 -19.11 -4.27 -17.30
CA GLU A 54 -18.46 -3.12 -17.93
C GLU A 54 -19.35 -1.88 -17.76
N THR A 55 -18.97 -1.00 -16.85
CA THR A 55 -19.54 0.36 -16.87
C THR A 55 -18.93 1.08 -18.05
N ALA A 56 -19.76 1.64 -18.88
CA ALA A 56 -19.41 2.20 -20.21
C ALA A 56 -18.39 3.35 -20.17
N SER A 57 -17.89 3.77 -19.02
CA SER A 57 -16.99 4.91 -18.87
C SER A 57 -15.49 4.57 -18.97
N GLY A 58 -15.06 3.35 -18.73
CA GLY A 58 -13.64 2.99 -18.71
C GLY A 58 -12.85 3.55 -17.50
N CYS A 59 -13.53 4.16 -16.53
CA CYS A 59 -12.91 4.71 -15.32
C CYS A 59 -13.22 3.91 -14.05
N GLY A 60 -13.83 2.72 -14.20
CA GLY A 60 -14.10 1.83 -13.08
C GLY A 60 -15.10 2.40 -12.04
N GLY A 61 -15.96 1.55 -11.50
CA GLY A 61 -16.58 1.76 -10.20
C GLY A 61 -15.83 0.92 -9.17
N SER A 62 -16.15 1.07 -7.90
CA SER A 62 -15.55 0.39 -6.77
C SER A 62 -15.04 -1.03 -7.08
N GLY A 63 -13.75 -1.25 -6.89
CA GLY A 63 -13.05 -2.48 -7.27
C GLY A 63 -12.48 -2.38 -8.69
N PHE A 64 -11.32 -1.76 -8.84
CA PHE A 64 -10.60 -1.65 -10.11
C PHE A 64 -10.20 -3.04 -10.62
N GLY A 65 -11.13 -3.72 -11.25
CA GLY A 65 -10.81 -4.87 -12.07
C GLY A 65 -10.33 -4.39 -13.43
N TYR A 66 -9.08 -3.95 -13.53
CA TYR A 66 -8.46 -3.90 -14.83
C TYR A 66 -8.27 -5.34 -15.28
N ASN A 67 -8.77 -5.64 -16.45
CA ASN A 67 -8.70 -6.98 -16.99
C ASN A 67 -7.49 -7.08 -17.92
N ASN A 68 -6.35 -7.43 -17.37
CA ASN A 68 -5.15 -7.74 -18.15
C ASN A 68 -4.91 -9.26 -18.20
N ALA A 69 -5.98 -10.03 -18.39
CA ALA A 69 -5.96 -11.49 -18.32
C ALA A 69 -5.06 -12.13 -19.39
N ASN A 70 -4.87 -11.46 -20.53
CA ASN A 70 -3.96 -11.93 -21.57
C ASN A 70 -2.54 -11.40 -21.39
N GLY A 71 -2.28 -10.53 -20.42
CA GLY A 71 -0.97 -9.93 -20.14
C GLY A 71 -0.41 -9.09 -21.30
N THR A 72 -1.29 -8.51 -22.11
CA THR A 72 -0.85 -7.78 -23.31
C THR A 72 -0.51 -6.33 -23.04
N ILE A 73 -0.98 -5.74 -21.94
CA ILE A 73 -0.59 -4.40 -21.49
C ILE A 73 0.44 -4.58 -20.38
N THR A 74 1.63 -4.03 -20.57
CA THR A 74 2.76 -4.19 -19.63
C THR A 74 2.99 -2.95 -18.76
N GLY A 75 2.22 -1.89 -18.97
CA GLY A 75 2.21 -0.72 -18.10
C GLY A 75 1.56 0.51 -18.74
N VAL A 76 1.04 1.37 -17.89
CA VAL A 76 0.48 2.67 -18.24
C VAL A 76 1.05 3.71 -17.28
N TRP A 77 1.60 4.81 -17.76
CA TRP A 77 2.19 5.86 -16.94
C TRP A 77 1.57 7.22 -17.24
N LEU A 78 1.18 7.90 -16.17
CA LEU A 78 0.73 9.30 -16.22
C LEU A 78 1.95 10.21 -16.02
N GLN A 79 2.51 10.75 -17.12
CA GLN A 79 3.71 11.58 -17.07
C GLN A 79 3.44 13.02 -16.63
N SER A 80 2.22 13.52 -16.84
CA SER A 80 1.75 14.83 -16.37
C SER A 80 0.23 14.87 -16.29
N PRO A 81 -0.32 15.72 -15.41
CA PRO A 81 0.35 16.54 -14.43
C PRO A 81 0.98 15.71 -13.31
N SER A 82 2.02 16.25 -12.66
CA SER A 82 2.54 15.66 -11.42
C SER A 82 1.49 15.75 -10.31
N PRO A 83 1.51 14.81 -9.33
CA PRO A 83 0.65 14.94 -8.15
C PRO A 83 0.88 16.25 -7.41
N GLY A 84 -0.09 16.68 -6.61
CA GLY A 84 -0.03 17.90 -5.81
C GLY A 84 -0.62 19.13 -6.50
N GLN A 85 -0.07 20.31 -6.23
CA GLN A 85 -0.61 21.60 -6.66
C GLN A 85 -0.49 21.80 -8.17
N ASN A 86 -1.61 22.06 -8.83
CA ASN A 86 -1.70 22.23 -10.28
C ASN A 86 -2.60 23.41 -10.67
N PRO A 87 -2.44 24.00 -11.90
CA PRO A 87 -3.41 24.92 -12.46
C PRO A 87 -4.71 24.18 -12.83
N GLY A 88 -5.83 24.91 -12.92
CA GLY A 88 -7.12 24.33 -13.30
C GLY A 88 -7.20 23.78 -14.73
N ASN A 89 -6.35 24.27 -15.65
CA ASN A 89 -6.19 23.70 -16.98
C ASN A 89 -4.87 22.96 -17.05
N VAL A 90 -4.90 21.65 -17.12
CA VAL A 90 -3.72 20.79 -17.13
C VAL A 90 -3.59 20.06 -18.45
N LYS A 91 -2.36 19.83 -18.88
CA LYS A 91 -2.05 18.96 -20.00
C LYS A 91 -1.73 17.57 -19.49
N VAL A 92 -2.65 16.65 -19.74
CA VAL A 92 -2.46 15.22 -19.40
C VAL A 92 -1.62 14.59 -20.50
N ASN A 93 -0.43 14.10 -20.14
CA ASN A 93 0.40 13.24 -20.98
C ASN A 93 0.49 11.86 -20.32
N ALA A 94 0.16 10.83 -21.10
CA ALA A 94 0.30 9.46 -20.64
C ALA A 94 0.87 8.57 -21.75
N ILE A 95 1.58 7.53 -21.35
CA ILE A 95 2.15 6.51 -22.24
C ILE A 95 1.70 5.12 -21.77
N ALA A 96 1.60 4.20 -22.72
CA ALA A 96 1.32 2.80 -22.43
C ALA A 96 2.23 1.89 -23.25
N TYR A 97 2.61 0.78 -22.66
CA TYR A 97 3.33 -0.30 -23.31
C TYR A 97 2.42 -1.50 -23.43
N ALA A 98 2.23 -1.99 -24.63
CA ALA A 98 1.38 -3.12 -24.93
C ALA A 98 1.94 -3.92 -26.10
N SER A 99 1.83 -5.25 -26.03
CA SER A 99 2.13 -6.17 -27.12
C SER A 99 0.98 -6.31 -28.11
N SER A 100 -0.23 -5.90 -27.73
CA SER A 100 -1.43 -5.80 -28.56
C SER A 100 -1.74 -4.35 -28.92
N ALA A 101 -2.45 -4.13 -30.02
CA ALA A 101 -2.81 -2.78 -30.46
C ALA A 101 -3.76 -2.10 -29.46
N ILE A 102 -3.38 -0.93 -28.96
CA ILE A 102 -4.27 -0.09 -28.14
C ILE A 102 -5.47 0.32 -29.01
N THR A 103 -6.65 0.27 -28.43
CA THR A 103 -7.90 0.62 -29.11
C THR A 103 -8.59 1.85 -28.50
N ARG A 104 -8.33 2.12 -27.22
CA ARG A 104 -8.97 3.21 -26.49
C ARG A 104 -8.07 3.76 -25.40
N TRP A 105 -8.10 5.08 -25.25
CA TRP A 105 -7.60 5.82 -24.10
C TRP A 105 -8.75 6.48 -23.35
N THR A 106 -8.66 6.50 -22.02
CA THR A 106 -9.57 7.26 -21.16
C THR A 106 -8.76 8.02 -20.14
N VAL A 107 -9.02 9.31 -19.97
CA VAL A 107 -8.52 10.10 -18.83
C VAL A 107 -9.65 10.19 -17.83
N CYS A 108 -9.38 9.78 -16.63
CA CYS A 108 -10.34 9.69 -15.54
C CYS A 108 -10.10 10.79 -14.50
N LEU A 109 -11.16 11.44 -14.09
CA LEU A 109 -11.18 12.43 -13.01
C LEU A 109 -12.27 12.02 -12.03
N ASP A 110 -11.91 11.77 -10.76
CA ASP A 110 -12.84 11.36 -9.71
C ASP A 110 -13.75 10.18 -10.09
N GLY A 111 -13.17 9.18 -10.76
CA GLY A 111 -13.91 8.00 -11.21
C GLY A 111 -14.80 8.23 -12.44
N GLN A 112 -14.76 9.40 -13.07
CA GLN A 112 -15.52 9.72 -14.26
C GLN A 112 -14.61 9.98 -15.46
N ALA A 113 -15.06 9.60 -16.66
CA ALA A 113 -14.31 9.89 -17.88
C ALA A 113 -14.35 11.40 -18.20
N ALA A 114 -13.23 12.08 -17.96
CA ALA A 114 -13.05 13.48 -18.37
C ALA A 114 -12.72 13.60 -19.86
N TYR A 115 -12.05 12.59 -20.41
CA TYR A 115 -11.74 12.50 -21.83
C TYR A 115 -11.67 11.05 -22.27
N GLN A 116 -12.15 10.77 -23.48
CA GLN A 116 -12.05 9.44 -24.06
C GLN A 116 -11.82 9.53 -25.58
N THR A 117 -10.95 8.68 -26.09
CA THR A 117 -10.70 8.60 -27.53
C THR A 117 -10.40 7.16 -27.96
N LYS A 118 -10.87 6.80 -29.14
CA LYS A 118 -10.43 5.59 -29.84
C LYS A 118 -9.15 5.92 -30.59
N SER A 119 -8.06 5.32 -30.17
CA SER A 119 -6.72 5.59 -30.74
C SER A 119 -5.85 4.37 -30.60
N ALA A 120 -5.09 4.08 -31.64
CA ALA A 120 -4.03 3.06 -31.63
C ALA A 120 -2.68 3.64 -31.19
N ALA A 121 -2.60 4.91 -30.80
CA ALA A 121 -1.37 5.51 -30.34
C ALA A 121 -0.97 4.97 -28.96
N THR A 122 0.32 4.76 -28.74
CA THR A 122 0.88 4.34 -27.46
C THR A 122 1.05 5.49 -26.45
N SER A 123 0.63 6.69 -26.84
CA SER A 123 0.63 7.86 -25.95
C SER A 123 -0.52 8.80 -26.27
N ILE A 124 -0.94 9.57 -25.27
CA ILE A 124 -1.87 10.69 -25.45
C ILE A 124 -1.29 11.98 -24.89
N SER A 125 -1.82 13.09 -25.40
CA SER A 125 -1.53 14.44 -24.89
C SER A 125 -2.80 15.26 -25.01
N GLN A 126 -3.51 15.48 -23.89
CA GLN A 126 -4.86 16.08 -23.88
C GLN A 126 -4.96 17.16 -22.80
N GLY A 127 -5.52 18.32 -23.18
CA GLY A 127 -5.90 19.36 -22.21
C GLY A 127 -7.18 18.96 -21.47
N ILE A 128 -7.17 19.06 -20.14
CA ILE A 128 -8.31 18.80 -19.27
C ILE A 128 -8.51 19.99 -18.33
N ASP A 129 -9.74 20.46 -18.23
CA ASP A 129 -10.12 21.46 -17.23
C ASP A 129 -10.54 20.73 -15.96
N ILE A 130 -9.80 20.98 -14.87
CA ILE A 130 -10.05 20.41 -13.56
C ILE A 130 -10.64 21.52 -12.68
N PRO A 131 -11.79 21.29 -12.01
CA PRO A 131 -12.38 22.26 -11.08
C PRO A 131 -11.46 22.62 -9.94
N VAL A 132 -11.79 23.68 -9.19
CA VAL A 132 -11.10 24.00 -7.92
C VAL A 132 -11.42 22.94 -6.89
N GLY A 133 -10.40 22.40 -6.22
CA GLY A 133 -10.54 21.35 -5.21
C GLY A 133 -9.43 20.30 -5.29
N GLN A 134 -9.61 19.24 -4.53
CA GLN A 134 -8.81 18.01 -4.67
C GLN A 134 -9.51 17.05 -5.61
N HIS A 135 -8.75 16.43 -6.49
CA HIS A 135 -9.24 15.51 -7.51
C HIS A 135 -8.29 14.33 -7.68
N LEU A 136 -8.85 13.18 -8.01
CA LEU A 136 -8.10 11.99 -8.39
C LEU A 136 -8.02 11.91 -9.91
N LEU A 137 -6.80 11.84 -10.45
CA LEU A 137 -6.56 11.83 -11.90
C LEU A 137 -5.71 10.61 -12.28
N TRP A 138 -6.16 9.87 -13.29
CA TRP A 138 -5.40 8.79 -13.89
C TRP A 138 -5.71 8.61 -15.36
N ALA A 139 -4.88 7.88 -16.06
CA ALA A 139 -5.11 7.45 -17.43
C ALA A 139 -5.33 5.94 -17.50
N SER A 140 -6.25 5.48 -18.33
CA SER A 140 -6.44 4.07 -18.61
C SER A 140 -6.44 3.78 -20.09
N VAL A 141 -6.07 2.54 -20.46
CA VAL A 141 -6.07 2.04 -21.84
C VAL A 141 -6.86 0.74 -21.92
N SER A 142 -7.35 0.46 -23.13
CA SER A 142 -7.82 -0.87 -23.51
C SER A 142 -7.21 -1.24 -24.86
N ASP A 143 -7.02 -2.53 -25.09
CA ASP A 143 -6.40 -3.03 -26.29
C ASP A 143 -7.36 -3.89 -27.15
N ALA A 144 -6.84 -4.46 -28.25
CA ALA A 144 -7.62 -5.26 -29.19
C ALA A 144 -7.90 -6.70 -28.68
N GLN A 145 -7.23 -7.14 -27.64
CA GLN A 145 -7.47 -8.45 -27.00
C GLN A 145 -8.50 -8.36 -25.88
N GLY A 146 -8.96 -7.14 -25.55
CA GLY A 146 -9.89 -6.89 -24.46
C GLY A 146 -9.23 -6.67 -23.11
N ASP A 147 -7.90 -6.61 -23.07
CA ASP A 147 -7.17 -6.22 -21.87
C ASP A 147 -7.32 -4.73 -21.61
N SER A 148 -7.29 -4.36 -20.34
CA SER A 148 -7.31 -2.96 -19.87
C SER A 148 -6.41 -2.79 -18.68
N ASP A 149 -5.76 -1.62 -18.57
CA ASP A 149 -4.88 -1.27 -17.47
C ASP A 149 -4.89 0.26 -17.25
N ARG A 150 -4.29 0.74 -16.17
CA ARG A 150 -4.24 2.16 -15.80
C ARG A 150 -2.88 2.57 -15.23
N SER A 151 -2.67 3.88 -15.22
CA SER A 151 -1.56 4.50 -14.48
C SER A 151 -1.83 4.52 -12.97
N GLU A 152 -0.80 4.86 -12.19
CA GLU A 152 -0.96 5.33 -10.82
C GLU A 152 -1.97 6.49 -10.75
N ILE A 153 -2.59 6.66 -9.59
CA ILE A 153 -3.56 7.74 -9.36
C ILE A 153 -2.81 8.93 -8.77
N HIS A 154 -2.92 10.07 -9.42
CA HIS A 154 -2.37 11.33 -8.92
C HIS A 154 -3.44 12.12 -8.17
N LEU A 155 -3.16 12.51 -6.93
CA LEU A 155 -3.94 13.51 -6.23
C LEU A 155 -3.58 14.89 -6.75
N ILE A 156 -4.53 15.54 -7.40
CA ILE A 156 -4.37 16.87 -8.00
C ILE A 156 -5.09 17.89 -7.13
N GLN A 157 -4.38 18.92 -6.68
CA GLN A 157 -4.95 20.07 -5.99
C GLN A 157 -5.02 21.26 -6.93
N VAL A 158 -6.22 21.78 -7.19
CA VAL A 158 -6.44 22.99 -7.98
C VAL A 158 -6.93 24.13 -7.08
N GLY A 159 -6.34 25.30 -7.21
CA GLY A 159 -6.65 26.45 -6.34
C GLY A 159 -5.87 26.43 -5.01
N PRO A 160 -6.36 27.11 -3.96
CA PRO A 160 -5.70 27.11 -2.66
C PRO A 160 -5.58 25.69 -2.10
N ALA A 161 -4.43 25.35 -1.53
CA ALA A 161 -4.26 24.11 -0.80
C ALA A 161 -5.30 24.04 0.34
N LEU A 162 -5.83 22.85 0.59
CA LEU A 162 -6.67 22.64 1.77
C LEU A 162 -5.80 22.92 3.01
N ALA A 163 -6.40 23.58 3.97
CA ALA A 163 -5.74 23.77 5.26
C ALA A 163 -5.53 22.38 5.88
N SER A 164 -4.30 21.95 5.99
CA SER A 164 -3.91 20.72 6.66
C SER A 164 -3.08 21.08 7.89
N SER A 165 -3.20 20.28 8.93
CA SER A 165 -2.32 20.44 10.09
C SER A 165 -0.91 20.01 9.69
N THR A 166 0.07 20.76 10.15
CA THR A 166 1.48 20.36 10.15
C THR A 166 2.00 20.21 11.58
N VAL A 167 1.07 20.05 12.53
CA VAL A 167 1.38 19.92 13.95
C VAL A 167 0.69 18.65 14.45
N LEU A 168 1.47 17.75 15.00
CA LEU A 168 0.93 16.56 15.67
C LEU A 168 0.09 16.99 16.89
N PRO A 169 -1.07 16.37 17.12
CA PRO A 169 -1.87 16.63 18.29
C PRO A 169 -1.16 16.15 19.56
N THR A 170 -1.45 16.81 20.69
CA THR A 170 -1.03 16.29 21.98
C THR A 170 -2.06 15.27 22.46
N PRO A 171 -1.69 13.99 22.64
CA PRO A 171 -2.60 12.98 23.16
C PRO A 171 -3.14 13.38 24.55
N PRO A 172 -4.40 13.07 24.87
CA PRO A 172 -4.95 13.31 26.19
C PRO A 172 -4.25 12.42 27.24
N ALA A 173 -4.30 12.82 28.52
CA ALA A 173 -3.60 12.11 29.59
C ALA A 173 -4.09 10.67 29.82
N ASN A 174 -5.26 10.31 29.32
CA ASN A 174 -5.83 8.96 29.40
C ASN A 174 -5.69 8.19 28.08
N ALA A 175 -4.88 8.66 27.12
CA ALA A 175 -4.59 7.91 25.90
C ALA A 175 -3.95 6.58 26.26
N GLN A 176 -4.30 5.54 25.52
CA GLN A 176 -3.62 4.26 25.57
C GLN A 176 -2.30 4.38 24.79
N VAL A 177 -1.22 3.93 25.41
CA VAL A 177 0.11 3.95 24.80
C VAL A 177 0.67 2.54 24.80
N LEU A 178 1.03 2.05 23.63
CA LEU A 178 1.79 0.81 23.42
C LEU A 178 3.19 1.22 23.02
N THR A 179 4.19 0.80 23.76
CA THR A 179 5.60 1.14 23.52
C THR A 179 6.41 -0.10 23.24
N GLU A 180 7.55 0.06 22.57
CA GLU A 180 8.47 -1.03 22.25
C GLU A 180 7.77 -2.19 21.51
N MET A 181 6.85 -1.86 20.60
CA MET A 181 6.05 -2.88 19.89
C MET A 181 6.94 -3.80 19.03
N GLN A 182 8.09 -3.34 18.57
CA GLN A 182 9.08 -4.19 17.87
C GLN A 182 9.56 -5.37 18.72
N ASN A 183 9.41 -5.31 20.05
CA ASN A 183 9.78 -6.36 20.98
C ASN A 183 8.62 -7.30 21.35
N ASP A 184 7.39 -7.04 20.93
CA ASP A 184 6.21 -7.89 21.18
C ASP A 184 6.16 -9.09 20.22
N THR A 185 7.09 -10.01 20.41
CA THR A 185 7.23 -11.19 19.53
C THR A 185 6.03 -12.14 19.53
N ALA A 186 5.09 -11.98 20.46
CA ALA A 186 3.93 -12.86 20.59
C ALA A 186 2.85 -12.56 19.54
N ASN A 187 2.78 -11.31 19.08
CA ASN A 187 1.76 -10.84 18.15
C ASN A 187 2.27 -10.63 16.72
N TRP A 188 3.59 -10.65 16.53
CA TRP A 188 4.20 -10.54 15.21
C TRP A 188 4.00 -11.80 14.37
N SER A 189 3.69 -11.59 13.10
CA SER A 189 3.55 -12.64 12.09
C SER A 189 4.05 -12.15 10.73
N ILE A 190 4.31 -13.09 9.82
CA ILE A 190 4.77 -12.79 8.46
C ILE A 190 3.76 -13.35 7.48
N CYS A 191 3.39 -12.56 6.48
CA CYS A 191 2.56 -13.02 5.38
C CYS A 191 3.20 -12.66 4.04
N SER A 192 3.68 -13.67 3.34
CA SER A 192 4.24 -13.52 1.99
C SER A 192 3.19 -13.59 0.87
N LEU A 193 1.94 -13.92 1.22
CA LEU A 193 0.82 -14.05 0.27
C LEU A 193 -0.26 -12.97 0.49
N CYS A 194 -0.12 -12.15 1.54
CA CYS A 194 -1.08 -11.08 1.85
C CYS A 194 -0.74 -9.79 1.14
N ALA A 195 0.55 -9.58 0.91
CA ALA A 195 1.04 -8.43 0.19
C ALA A 195 0.63 -8.53 -1.28
N ALA A 196 0.33 -7.42 -1.87
CA ALA A 196 -0.27 -7.33 -3.20
C ALA A 196 0.73 -7.39 -4.36
N GLY A 197 1.91 -7.91 -4.15
CA GLY A 197 2.94 -8.01 -5.18
C GLY A 197 2.73 -9.12 -6.18
N THR A 198 3.48 -9.04 -7.27
CA THR A 198 3.42 -9.99 -8.38
C THR A 198 4.16 -11.29 -8.10
N ASN A 199 5.11 -11.28 -7.16
CA ASN A 199 5.94 -12.44 -6.86
C ASN A 199 6.01 -12.70 -5.35
N THR A 200 5.94 -13.98 -5.00
CA THR A 200 6.12 -14.43 -3.62
C THR A 200 7.61 -14.47 -3.28
N ALA A 201 7.98 -14.02 -2.10
CA ALA A 201 9.33 -14.13 -1.59
C ALA A 201 9.78 -15.60 -1.51
N GLY A 202 11.00 -15.87 -1.95
CA GLY A 202 11.65 -17.17 -1.82
C GLY A 202 12.16 -17.42 -0.41
N THR A 203 12.69 -16.37 0.24
CA THR A 203 13.17 -16.38 1.62
C THR A 203 12.72 -15.12 2.32
N TYR A 204 12.12 -15.28 3.49
CA TYR A 204 11.72 -14.16 4.33
C TYR A 204 11.76 -14.57 5.80
N TRP A 205 12.10 -13.65 6.65
CA TRP A 205 12.12 -13.84 8.09
C TRP A 205 12.12 -12.51 8.83
N MET A 206 11.88 -12.56 10.12
CA MET A 206 12.11 -11.46 11.05
C MET A 206 12.92 -11.94 12.24
N ALA A 207 13.74 -11.06 12.78
CA ALA A 207 14.57 -11.34 13.94
C ALA A 207 14.44 -10.20 14.97
N PRO A 208 13.80 -10.44 16.11
CA PRO A 208 13.73 -9.47 17.20
C PRO A 208 15.08 -9.38 17.94
N ASP A 209 15.15 -8.45 18.88
CA ASP A 209 16.29 -8.27 19.79
C ASP A 209 17.63 -7.99 19.07
N GLN A 210 17.60 -7.34 17.92
CA GLN A 210 18.83 -6.95 17.23
C GLN A 210 19.50 -5.79 17.97
N SER A 211 20.75 -6.00 18.38
CA SER A 211 21.52 -4.95 19.06
C SER A 211 22.20 -3.98 18.09
N GLN A 212 22.26 -4.33 16.81
CA GLN A 212 22.87 -3.55 15.70
C GLN A 212 22.21 -3.86 14.37
N PRO A 213 21.75 -2.83 13.57
CA PRO A 213 21.60 -1.46 14.04
C PRO A 213 20.45 -1.34 15.03
N SER A 214 20.59 -0.51 16.05
CA SER A 214 19.53 -0.23 17.03
C SER A 214 19.76 1.11 17.72
N LEU A 215 18.66 1.80 18.08
CA LEU A 215 18.63 3.02 18.87
C LEU A 215 18.42 2.70 20.36
N SER A 216 17.47 1.82 20.66
CA SER A 216 17.12 1.41 22.03
C SER A 216 18.01 0.30 22.59
N GLY A 217 18.73 -0.41 21.72
CA GLY A 217 19.49 -1.63 22.03
C GLY A 217 18.74 -2.91 21.64
N SER A 218 17.52 -2.81 21.07
CA SER A 218 16.68 -3.94 20.66
C SER A 218 15.75 -3.53 19.54
N SER A 219 16.20 -3.68 18.28
CA SER A 219 15.39 -3.46 17.07
C SER A 219 14.81 -4.77 16.55
N LEU A 220 13.80 -4.68 15.68
CA LEU A 220 13.28 -5.80 14.91
C LEU A 220 13.83 -5.71 13.48
N GLU A 221 14.54 -6.75 13.05
CA GLU A 221 15.00 -6.89 11.66
C GLU A 221 13.97 -7.66 10.84
N MET A 222 13.69 -7.16 9.65
CA MET A 222 12.83 -7.76 8.64
C MET A 222 13.63 -8.01 7.36
N TYR A 223 13.45 -9.17 6.75
CA TYR A 223 14.19 -9.61 5.58
C TYR A 223 13.28 -10.18 4.51
N ALA A 224 13.53 -9.79 3.27
CA ALA A 224 12.89 -10.36 2.09
C ALA A 224 13.90 -10.59 0.97
N ASP A 225 13.85 -11.78 0.35
CA ASP A 225 14.64 -12.16 -0.81
C ASP A 225 13.80 -13.01 -1.76
N GLY A 226 13.83 -12.68 -3.04
CA GLY A 226 13.05 -13.37 -4.06
C GLY A 226 13.29 -12.83 -5.45
N PRO A 227 12.47 -13.25 -6.43
CA PRO A 227 12.53 -12.68 -7.75
C PRO A 227 12.15 -11.19 -7.72
N GLN A 228 12.41 -10.50 -8.82
CA GLN A 228 12.01 -9.10 -9.00
C GLN A 228 10.55 -8.85 -8.57
N TRP A 229 10.25 -7.70 -7.96
CA TRP A 229 8.92 -7.31 -7.49
C TRP A 229 8.38 -8.23 -6.38
N THR A 230 9.26 -8.82 -5.61
CA THR A 230 8.90 -9.56 -4.39
C THR A 230 8.49 -8.58 -3.30
N ASN A 231 7.46 -8.96 -2.55
CA ASN A 231 7.06 -8.26 -1.35
C ASN A 231 6.71 -9.22 -0.22
N VAL A 232 6.82 -8.72 1.00
CA VAL A 232 6.48 -9.45 2.23
C VAL A 232 5.92 -8.48 3.25
N LEU A 233 4.83 -8.88 3.88
CA LEU A 233 4.17 -8.13 4.93
C LEU A 233 4.52 -8.70 6.31
N PHE A 234 4.97 -7.84 7.21
CA PHE A 234 5.27 -8.13 8.61
C PHE A 234 4.25 -7.41 9.48
N MET A 235 3.54 -8.13 10.33
CA MET A 235 2.38 -7.62 11.05
C MET A 235 2.48 -7.88 12.54
N ASP A 236 2.28 -6.84 13.35
CA ASP A 236 1.91 -6.96 14.76
C ASP A 236 0.40 -6.76 14.89
N THR A 237 -0.33 -7.80 15.27
CA THR A 237 -1.80 -7.78 15.31
C THR A 237 -2.32 -8.16 16.68
N MET A 238 -3.07 -7.27 17.28
CA MET A 238 -3.72 -7.47 18.57
C MET A 238 -5.21 -7.71 18.37
N LEU A 239 -5.71 -8.86 18.83
CA LEU A 239 -7.14 -9.14 18.85
C LEU A 239 -7.82 -8.34 19.96
N GLY A 240 -8.94 -7.74 19.64
CA GLY A 240 -9.77 -7.00 20.58
C GLY A 240 -10.38 -5.76 19.95
N THR A 241 -11.36 -5.20 20.64
CA THR A 241 -12.00 -3.97 20.20
C THR A 241 -11.19 -2.77 20.65
N SER A 242 -10.66 -2.03 19.68
CA SER A 242 -10.28 -0.66 19.95
C SER A 242 -11.36 0.28 19.42
N SER A 243 -12.07 0.95 20.34
CA SER A 243 -13.00 2.01 19.97
C SER A 243 -12.30 3.35 19.69
N ASN A 244 -10.99 3.39 19.89
CA ASN A 244 -10.18 4.58 19.66
C ASN A 244 -10.30 5.02 18.20
N SER A 245 -10.28 6.32 18.00
CA SER A 245 -10.47 6.95 16.69
C SER A 245 -9.32 7.85 16.27
N HIS A 246 -8.38 8.07 17.14
CA HIS A 246 -7.18 8.84 16.91
C HIS A 246 -5.96 7.96 17.17
N PHE A 247 -5.00 8.04 16.28
CA PHE A 247 -3.81 7.20 16.30
C PHE A 247 -2.59 8.08 16.00
N LEU A 248 -1.64 8.08 16.92
CA LEU A 248 -0.31 8.63 16.70
C LEU A 248 0.65 7.44 16.70
N TRP A 249 1.15 7.11 15.52
CA TRP A 249 2.10 6.03 15.31
C TRP A 249 3.48 6.63 15.08
N ASP A 250 4.42 6.27 15.93
CA ASP A 250 5.74 6.85 16.05
C ASP A 250 6.76 5.71 16.05
N PHE A 251 7.72 5.76 15.13
CA PHE A 251 8.74 4.72 14.99
C PHE A 251 9.96 5.23 14.23
N TRP A 252 11.06 4.52 14.40
CA TRP A 252 12.26 4.70 13.61
C TRP A 252 12.43 3.51 12.66
N VAL A 253 12.92 3.81 11.46
CA VAL A 253 13.20 2.82 10.42
C VAL A 253 14.62 3.01 9.89
N TYR A 254 15.26 1.89 9.58
CA TYR A 254 16.62 1.85 9.01
C TYR A 254 16.65 0.83 7.88
N HIS A 255 17.09 1.23 6.70
CA HIS A 255 17.35 0.33 5.58
C HIS A 255 18.82 -0.05 5.54
N ASP A 256 19.12 -1.28 5.11
CA ASP A 256 20.51 -1.63 4.78
C ASP A 256 21.03 -0.69 3.70
N PRO A 257 22.10 0.08 3.97
CA PRO A 257 22.66 0.99 2.97
C PRO A 257 23.12 0.31 1.68
N ALA A 258 23.38 -1.00 1.71
CA ALA A 258 23.75 -1.76 0.53
C ALA A 258 22.54 -2.10 -0.37
N ALA A 259 21.34 -2.00 0.17
CA ALA A 259 20.08 -2.31 -0.51
C ALA A 259 19.15 -1.10 -0.66
N GLU A 260 19.50 0.08 -0.16
CA GLU A 260 18.64 1.27 -0.14
C GLU A 260 18.09 1.63 -1.53
N ASP A 261 18.93 1.61 -2.56
CA ASP A 261 18.52 1.92 -3.93
C ASP A 261 17.68 0.81 -4.59
N HIS A 262 17.40 -0.29 -3.85
CA HIS A 262 16.66 -1.46 -4.32
C HIS A 262 15.29 -1.63 -3.67
N PHE A 263 14.93 -0.77 -2.75
CA PHE A 263 13.55 -0.63 -2.32
C PHE A 263 12.74 0.05 -3.42
N TRP A 264 11.65 -0.58 -3.85
CA TRP A 264 10.65 0.09 -4.69
C TRP A 264 9.77 1.01 -3.83
N ALA A 265 9.37 0.50 -2.68
CA ALA A 265 8.65 1.25 -1.66
C ALA A 265 9.01 0.74 -0.26
N SER A 266 8.82 1.61 0.74
CA SER A 266 8.76 1.25 2.15
C SER A 266 7.36 1.58 2.64
N GLU A 267 6.58 0.53 2.98
CA GLU A 267 5.16 0.63 3.26
C GLU A 267 4.90 0.46 4.76
N PHE A 268 4.01 1.29 5.28
CA PHE A 268 3.65 1.37 6.70
C PHE A 268 2.14 1.47 6.84
N ASP A 269 1.52 0.48 7.49
CA ASP A 269 0.07 0.42 7.61
C ASP A 269 -0.38 0.38 9.06
N LEU A 270 -1.36 1.21 9.39
CA LEU A 270 -2.19 1.01 10.57
C LEU A 270 -3.45 0.26 10.14
N TRP A 271 -3.70 -0.87 10.77
CA TRP A 271 -4.84 -1.71 10.45
C TRP A 271 -5.80 -1.81 11.62
N GLN A 272 -7.02 -1.31 11.46
CA GLN A 272 -8.09 -1.48 12.44
C GLN A 272 -9.28 -2.18 11.79
N VAL A 273 -9.80 -3.22 12.43
CA VAL A 273 -11.13 -3.77 12.14
C VAL A 273 -12.04 -3.45 13.29
N LEU A 274 -13.17 -2.84 12.99
CA LEU A 274 -14.15 -2.47 13.99
C LEU A 274 -15.58 -2.61 13.44
N SER A 275 -16.38 -3.42 14.13
CA SER A 275 -17.82 -3.57 13.82
C SER A 275 -18.10 -3.91 12.36
N GLY A 276 -17.30 -4.81 11.78
CA GLY A 276 -17.45 -5.28 10.41
C GLY A 276 -16.98 -4.33 9.32
N ASN A 277 -16.19 -3.31 9.67
CA ASN A 277 -15.51 -2.43 8.74
C ASN A 277 -13.99 -2.53 8.91
N GLU A 278 -13.27 -2.55 7.80
CA GLU A 278 -11.82 -2.63 7.75
C GLU A 278 -11.23 -1.26 7.41
N PHE A 279 -10.49 -0.69 8.33
CA PHE A 279 -9.74 0.54 8.18
C PHE A 279 -8.27 0.17 7.91
N MET A 280 -7.95 -0.11 6.65
CA MET A 280 -6.58 -0.28 6.19
C MET A 280 -6.03 1.10 5.86
N ILE A 281 -5.27 1.67 6.78
CA ILE A 281 -4.69 3.00 6.65
C ILE A 281 -3.24 2.83 6.21
N GLY A 282 -3.08 2.39 4.95
CA GLY A 282 -1.79 2.10 4.34
C GLY A 282 -1.11 3.38 3.82
N SER A 283 0.16 3.51 4.09
CA SER A 283 0.99 4.59 3.58
C SER A 283 2.34 4.05 3.14
N GLN A 284 2.90 4.64 2.10
CA GLN A 284 4.23 4.26 1.65
C GLN A 284 5.03 5.47 1.16
N CYS A 285 6.34 5.39 1.33
CA CYS A 285 7.26 6.13 0.52
C CYS A 285 7.48 5.33 -0.76
N ASP A 286 6.88 5.76 -1.86
CA ASP A 286 7.06 5.14 -3.17
C ASP A 286 8.31 5.76 -3.82
N PHE A 287 9.42 5.05 -3.72
CA PHE A 287 10.71 5.50 -4.27
C PHE A 287 10.70 5.46 -5.80
N GLY A 288 9.93 4.51 -6.37
CA GLY A 288 9.80 4.36 -7.81
C GLY A 288 9.13 5.54 -8.48
N ASP A 289 8.08 6.08 -7.87
CA ASP A 289 7.34 7.25 -8.34
C ASP A 289 7.81 8.56 -7.70
N GLY A 290 8.55 8.50 -6.60
CA GLY A 290 9.16 9.65 -5.94
C GLY A 290 8.21 10.45 -5.05
N TYR A 291 7.15 9.85 -4.52
CA TYR A 291 6.16 10.50 -3.69
C TYR A 291 5.70 9.64 -2.52
N TRP A 292 5.28 10.28 -1.44
CA TRP A 292 4.45 9.61 -0.45
C TRP A 292 3.08 9.28 -1.05
N ALA A 293 2.62 8.05 -0.83
CA ALA A 293 1.31 7.57 -1.26
C ALA A 293 0.46 7.13 -0.07
N THR A 294 -0.85 7.15 -0.26
CA THR A 294 -1.85 6.68 0.69
C THR A 294 -2.77 5.67 0.02
N TRP A 295 -3.24 4.70 0.79
CA TRP A 295 -4.11 3.64 0.29
C TRP A 295 -5.58 4.06 0.31
N ASP A 296 -6.22 4.06 -0.85
CA ASP A 296 -7.69 4.13 -0.95
C ASP A 296 -8.26 2.72 -0.85
N SER A 297 -8.69 2.31 0.34
CA SER A 297 -9.21 0.96 0.58
C SER A 297 -10.44 0.64 -0.26
N LYS A 298 -11.30 1.62 -0.54
CA LYS A 298 -12.52 1.40 -1.31
C LYS A 298 -12.21 1.04 -2.75
N ASP A 299 -11.27 1.74 -3.34
CA ASP A 299 -10.92 1.58 -4.73
C ASP A 299 -9.73 0.63 -4.92
N GLY A 300 -9.11 0.16 -3.81
CA GLY A 300 -7.99 -0.77 -3.83
C GLY A 300 -6.78 -0.20 -4.59
N ALA A 301 -6.38 1.03 -4.25
CA ALA A 301 -5.42 1.77 -5.05
C ALA A 301 -4.50 2.64 -4.20
N TRP A 302 -3.23 2.72 -4.59
CA TRP A 302 -2.31 3.74 -4.13
C TRP A 302 -2.59 5.08 -4.80
N VAL A 303 -2.53 6.15 -4.02
CA VAL A 303 -2.77 7.53 -4.47
C VAL A 303 -1.56 8.37 -4.09
N LEU A 304 -0.83 8.83 -5.10
CA LEU A 304 0.34 9.69 -4.94
C LEU A 304 -0.07 11.07 -4.44
N SER A 305 0.45 11.49 -3.30
CA SER A 305 0.01 12.70 -2.59
C SER A 305 0.56 14.01 -3.16
N GLY A 306 1.66 13.95 -3.90
CA GLY A 306 2.43 15.12 -4.31
C GLY A 306 3.44 15.61 -3.25
N ILE A 307 3.56 14.93 -2.12
CA ILE A 307 4.63 15.13 -1.13
C ILE A 307 5.82 14.28 -1.59
N PRO A 308 6.97 14.90 -1.91
CA PRO A 308 8.11 14.15 -2.43
C PRO A 308 8.62 13.11 -1.42
N CYS A 309 8.96 11.94 -1.90
CA CYS A 309 9.69 10.91 -1.21
C CYS A 309 10.67 10.25 -2.18
N THR A 310 11.94 10.25 -1.83
CA THR A 310 13.02 9.65 -2.62
C THR A 310 13.84 8.76 -1.71
N HIS A 311 14.69 7.90 -2.28
CA HIS A 311 15.61 7.06 -1.50
C HIS A 311 16.26 7.85 -0.37
N TRP A 312 16.33 7.23 0.80
CA TRP A 312 16.73 7.89 2.02
C TRP A 312 18.26 7.95 2.15
N ALA A 313 18.76 8.88 2.93
CA ALA A 313 20.16 8.88 3.28
C ALA A 313 20.47 7.69 4.22
N PRO A 314 21.70 7.12 4.19
CA PRO A 314 22.02 6.07 5.14
C PRO A 314 21.85 6.50 6.60
N GLY A 315 21.12 5.74 7.39
CA GLY A 315 20.87 6.02 8.80
C GLY A 315 19.47 5.66 9.27
N TRP A 316 19.18 6.02 10.50
CA TRP A 316 17.85 5.91 11.07
C TRP A 316 16.99 7.10 10.64
N HIS A 317 15.75 6.83 10.21
CA HIS A 317 14.76 7.83 9.83
C HIS A 317 13.57 7.77 10.78
N HIS A 318 13.10 8.93 11.22
CA HIS A 318 11.99 9.06 12.15
C HIS A 318 10.69 9.28 11.41
N VAL A 319 9.72 8.40 11.62
CA VAL A 319 8.40 8.47 11.00
C VAL A 319 7.35 8.63 12.09
N GLN A 320 6.50 9.64 11.97
CA GLN A 320 5.37 9.85 12.86
C GLN A 320 4.12 10.11 12.01
N TRP A 321 3.12 9.25 12.13
CA TRP A 321 1.83 9.39 11.48
C TRP A 321 0.76 9.76 12.49
N TYR A 322 0.01 10.84 12.21
CA TYR A 322 -1.26 11.09 12.86
C TYR A 322 -2.42 10.74 11.92
N LEU A 323 -3.23 9.79 12.35
CA LEU A 323 -4.30 9.16 11.58
C LEU A 323 -5.61 9.21 12.38
N GLU A 324 -6.73 9.34 11.70
CA GLU A 324 -8.05 9.39 12.35
C GLU A 324 -9.06 8.47 11.68
N ARG A 325 -9.86 7.79 12.50
CA ARG A 325 -11.14 7.22 12.08
C ARG A 325 -12.24 8.26 12.33
N ILE A 326 -12.68 8.97 11.29
CA ILE A 326 -13.61 10.09 11.40
C ILE A 326 -15.08 9.66 11.44
N SER A 327 -15.40 8.44 11.03
CA SER A 327 -16.75 7.86 11.12
C SER A 327 -16.66 6.33 11.15
N SER A 328 -17.81 5.66 11.15
CA SER A 328 -17.85 4.19 11.05
C SER A 328 -17.38 3.66 9.69
N THR A 329 -17.24 4.50 8.67
CA THR A 329 -16.90 4.09 7.30
C THR A 329 -15.85 4.96 6.65
N GLN A 330 -15.21 5.87 7.39
CA GLN A 330 -14.21 6.78 6.84
C GLN A 330 -13.03 6.96 7.79
N TYR A 331 -11.85 7.06 7.22
CA TYR A 331 -10.61 7.40 7.91
C TYR A 331 -9.89 8.54 7.18
N ARG A 332 -8.96 9.17 7.88
CA ARG A 332 -8.21 10.31 7.38
C ARG A 332 -6.73 10.20 7.70
N TYR A 333 -5.91 10.47 6.71
CA TYR A 333 -4.52 10.82 6.89
C TYR A 333 -4.44 12.31 7.18
N ASP A 334 -3.95 12.67 8.34
CA ASP A 334 -3.90 14.08 8.76
C ASP A 334 -2.50 14.65 8.59
N THR A 335 -1.54 14.12 9.35
CA THR A 335 -0.18 14.65 9.40
C THR A 335 0.86 13.54 9.38
N LEU A 336 1.86 13.68 8.50
CA LEU A 336 3.12 12.93 8.54
C LEU A 336 4.22 13.86 9.05
N VAL A 337 5.04 13.38 9.97
CA VAL A 337 6.33 13.97 10.26
C VAL A 337 7.41 12.98 9.88
N PHE A 338 8.28 13.37 8.96
CA PHE A 338 9.42 12.56 8.52
C PHE A 338 10.70 13.33 8.78
N ASP A 339 11.60 12.78 9.57
CA ASP A 339 12.85 13.42 10.02
C ASP A 339 12.66 14.85 10.55
N GLY A 340 11.58 15.06 11.31
CA GLY A 340 11.23 16.37 11.87
C GLY A 340 10.58 17.35 10.89
N GLN A 341 10.45 16.99 9.61
CA GLN A 341 9.71 17.80 8.64
C GLN A 341 8.25 17.36 8.60
N ALA A 342 7.34 18.27 8.92
CA ALA A 342 5.90 17.97 8.94
C ALA A 342 5.23 18.26 7.60
N TYR A 343 4.35 17.33 7.21
CA TYR A 343 3.54 17.40 5.99
C TYR A 343 2.08 17.16 6.35
N GLY A 344 1.20 18.03 5.89
CA GLY A 344 -0.24 17.87 6.07
C GLY A 344 -0.85 17.18 4.86
N PHE A 345 -1.52 16.07 5.08
CA PHE A 345 -2.22 15.30 4.04
C PHE A 345 -3.68 15.71 3.90
N ASN A 346 -4.43 15.68 4.99
CA ASN A 346 -5.87 15.93 5.03
C ASN A 346 -6.66 15.13 3.97
N GLN A 347 -6.27 13.87 3.76
CA GLN A 347 -6.90 12.97 2.80
C GLN A 347 -7.86 12.04 3.53
N THR A 348 -9.07 11.91 3.01
CA THR A 348 -10.13 11.07 3.59
C THR A 348 -10.53 9.98 2.62
N TRP A 349 -10.51 8.72 3.10
CA TRP A 349 -10.92 7.57 2.33
C TRP A 349 -12.08 6.83 2.99
N THR A 350 -12.75 6.00 2.19
CA THR A 350 -13.86 5.16 2.63
C THR A 350 -13.36 3.73 2.80
N VAL A 351 -13.86 3.04 3.82
CA VAL A 351 -13.50 1.67 4.14
C VAL A 351 -14.32 0.63 3.37
N ASN A 352 -13.84 -0.59 3.36
CA ASN A 352 -14.58 -1.77 2.89
C ASN A 352 -15.22 -2.52 4.08
N PRO A 353 -16.40 -3.14 3.88
CA PRO A 353 -16.93 -4.08 4.86
C PRO A 353 -16.07 -5.35 4.89
N THR A 354 -15.93 -5.94 6.07
CA THR A 354 -15.16 -7.17 6.29
C THR A 354 -15.85 -8.12 7.25
N THR A 355 -15.45 -9.39 7.23
CA THR A 355 -15.86 -10.41 8.19
C THR A 355 -14.78 -10.74 9.21
N TRP A 356 -13.64 -10.05 9.16
CA TRP A 356 -12.57 -10.21 10.14
C TRP A 356 -13.04 -9.82 11.54
N PRO A 357 -12.52 -10.45 12.57
CA PRO A 357 -12.79 -10.04 13.95
C PRO A 357 -12.26 -8.65 14.23
N ASP A 358 -12.85 -7.96 15.21
CA ASP A 358 -12.34 -6.66 15.65
C ASP A 358 -10.89 -6.80 16.12
N MET A 359 -10.01 -5.96 15.60
CA MET A 359 -8.57 -5.96 15.88
C MET A 359 -7.94 -4.60 15.61
N ILE A 360 -6.74 -4.42 16.10
CA ILE A 360 -5.84 -3.35 15.72
C ILE A 360 -4.44 -3.88 15.55
N GLY A 361 -3.69 -3.34 14.61
CA GLY A 361 -2.31 -3.72 14.36
C GLY A 361 -1.55 -2.67 13.57
N ILE A 362 -0.26 -2.90 13.46
CA ILE A 362 0.65 -2.18 12.59
C ILE A 362 1.29 -3.18 11.63
N GLN A 363 1.67 -2.68 10.47
CA GLN A 363 2.26 -3.52 9.42
C GLN A 363 3.40 -2.76 8.77
N TYR A 364 4.39 -3.51 8.33
CA TYR A 364 5.51 -3.05 7.50
C TYR A 364 5.60 -3.98 6.31
N GLN A 365 5.75 -3.42 5.12
CA GLN A 365 5.94 -4.19 3.91
C GLN A 365 7.23 -3.79 3.23
N LEU A 366 8.02 -4.80 2.87
CA LEU A 366 9.22 -4.63 2.05
C LEU A 366 8.85 -4.92 0.59
N ASP A 367 9.10 -3.94 -0.27
CA ASP A 367 8.84 -4.04 -1.70
C ASP A 367 10.15 -3.93 -2.48
N GLN A 368 10.54 -5.00 -3.17
CA GLN A 368 11.73 -5.03 -4.01
C GLN A 368 11.49 -4.35 -5.36
N ASP A 369 12.56 -3.74 -5.86
CA ASP A 369 12.64 -3.24 -7.22
C ASP A 369 12.77 -4.38 -8.28
N PRO A 370 12.85 -4.08 -9.59
CA PRO A 370 13.00 -5.09 -10.63
C PRO A 370 14.34 -5.85 -10.60
N THR A 371 15.31 -5.49 -9.76
CA THR A 371 16.58 -6.22 -9.67
C THR A 371 16.48 -7.50 -8.87
N GLY A 372 15.52 -7.59 -7.93
CA GLY A 372 15.40 -8.71 -7.00
C GLY A 372 16.53 -8.74 -5.97
N THR A 373 17.12 -7.60 -5.64
CA THR A 373 18.14 -7.50 -4.59
C THR A 373 17.50 -7.74 -3.23
N PRO A 374 18.09 -8.60 -2.37
CA PRO A 374 17.57 -8.81 -1.03
C PRO A 374 17.45 -7.53 -0.21
N LEU A 375 16.35 -7.37 0.52
CA LEU A 375 16.07 -6.21 1.36
C LEU A 375 16.22 -6.56 2.84
N HIS A 376 16.81 -5.65 3.59
CA HIS A 376 16.81 -5.64 5.05
C HIS A 376 16.30 -4.29 5.55
N GLU A 377 15.33 -4.35 6.44
CA GLU A 377 14.80 -3.19 7.14
C GLU A 377 14.77 -3.47 8.65
N TRP A 378 15.10 -2.48 9.44
CA TRP A 378 14.98 -2.53 10.90
C TRP A 378 14.03 -1.45 11.37
N VAL A 379 13.23 -1.79 12.38
CA VAL A 379 12.39 -0.82 13.09
C VAL A 379 12.74 -0.81 14.58
N ASP A 380 12.67 0.37 15.19
CA ASP A 380 13.02 0.57 16.60
C ASP A 380 12.16 1.67 17.22
N GLU A 381 12.08 1.68 18.57
CA GLU A 381 11.28 2.65 19.35
C GLU A 381 9.81 2.74 18.90
N VAL A 382 9.22 1.63 18.43
CA VAL A 382 7.87 1.59 17.87
C VAL A 382 6.83 1.85 18.95
N THR A 383 6.08 2.94 18.79
CA THR A 383 5.04 3.36 19.73
C THR A 383 3.74 3.67 18.99
N LEU A 384 2.64 3.14 19.51
CA LEU A 384 1.29 3.47 19.05
C LEU A 384 0.49 4.09 20.20
N THR A 385 0.13 5.36 20.06
CA THR A 385 -0.73 6.06 21.01
C THR A 385 -2.12 6.22 20.43
N MET A 386 -3.14 5.84 21.21
CA MET A 386 -4.54 5.77 20.77
C MET A 386 -5.48 6.45 21.74
N TRP A 387 -6.51 7.17 21.26
CA TRP A 387 -7.57 7.77 22.09
C TRP A 387 -8.88 7.98 21.35
#